data_ad05dbbe07d8913631c631882312f854
#
_entry.id   ad05dbbe07d8913631c631882312f854
#
_cell.length_a   1.000
_cell.length_b   1.000
_cell.length_c   1.000
_cell.angle_alpha   90.00
_cell.angle_beta   90.00
_cell.angle_gamma   90.00
#
_symmetry.space_group_name_H-M   'P 1'
#
loop_
_entity.id
_entity.type
_entity.pdbx_description
1 polymer ?
#
loop_
_entity_poly.entity_id
_entity_poly.type
_entity_poly.pdbx_seq_one_letter_code
_entity_poly.pdbx_strand_id
1 'polypeptide(L)'
;MTALVLVAGASLFTASAASKKKVKKAATLVELKSSADSLSYVAGMNATRGLIPYIQQSFQVDTAYMENFLRGYKDALAMGINPKTVAYSAGMEVAKLVEKRVYPGTKEELKSTGDSISHAMFQNGFIAALANDTTFFTSKTAADFQKEALAGAGEKFLAANAKKPGVKVLPSGLQYKVITEGHGEVPKASDEVEVIYEGRLIDGTVFDATSKHGGSK
;
A
#
# COMPACT_ATOMS: atom_id res chain seq x y z
N MET A 1 54.33 -20.84 20.99
CA MET A 1 53.22 -20.43 21.83
C MET A 1 53.30 -18.92 21.99
N THR A 2 52.56 -18.20 21.14
CA THR A 2 52.49 -16.73 21.19
C THR A 2 51.04 -16.36 21.38
N ALA A 3 50.69 -15.95 22.58
CA ALA A 3 49.38 -15.44 22.92
C ALA A 3 49.24 -14.04 22.35
N LEU A 4 48.32 -13.87 21.38
CA LEU A 4 47.96 -12.57 20.85
C LEU A 4 46.84 -11.99 21.72
N VAL A 5 47.19 -11.01 22.55
CA VAL A 5 46.22 -10.21 23.32
C VAL A 5 45.65 -9.17 22.36
N LEU A 6 44.39 -9.29 21.97
CA LEU A 6 43.68 -8.29 21.21
C LEU A 6 43.06 -7.27 22.15
N VAL A 7 43.58 -6.06 22.11
CA VAL A 7 43.03 -4.87 22.78
C VAL A 7 41.76 -4.47 22.08
N ALA A 8 40.65 -4.42 22.82
CA ALA A 8 39.36 -3.91 22.34
C ALA A 8 39.45 -2.40 22.12
N GLY A 9 39.55 -1.98 20.85
CA GLY A 9 39.43 -0.59 20.46
C GLY A 9 37.95 -0.15 20.53
N ALA A 10 37.63 0.66 21.53
CA ALA A 10 36.35 1.35 21.62
C ALA A 10 36.42 2.61 20.77
N SER A 11 35.77 2.62 19.63
CA SER A 11 35.52 3.85 18.86
C SER A 11 34.37 4.62 19.51
N LEU A 12 34.71 5.78 20.08
CA LEU A 12 33.78 6.74 20.62
C LEU A 12 33.10 7.50 19.49
N PHE A 13 31.84 7.22 19.27
CA PHE A 13 30.96 8.13 18.54
C PHE A 13 30.47 9.18 19.54
N THR A 14 30.85 10.42 19.35
CA THR A 14 30.30 11.57 20.07
C THR A 14 28.93 11.90 19.48
N ALA A 15 27.87 11.46 20.15
CA ALA A 15 26.52 11.94 19.90
C ALA A 15 26.16 13.02 20.91
N SER A 16 25.65 14.12 20.43
CA SER A 16 25.09 15.23 21.18
C SER A 16 24.02 14.79 22.18
N ALA A 17 23.98 15.46 23.33
CA ALA A 17 23.26 15.08 24.52
C ALA A 17 21.74 14.94 24.33
N ALA A 18 21.22 13.70 24.48
CA ALA A 18 19.88 13.43 24.98
C ALA A 18 19.87 12.04 25.66
N SER A 19 19.62 12.05 26.95
CA SER A 19 19.18 10.98 27.83
C SER A 19 19.83 9.61 27.70
N LYS A 20 20.81 9.32 28.55
CA LYS A 20 21.44 8.00 28.73
C LYS A 20 20.47 6.99 29.35
N LYS A 21 19.75 6.20 28.54
CA LYS A 21 19.27 4.88 28.98
C LYS A 21 20.38 3.86 28.74
N LYS A 22 20.90 3.26 29.83
CA LYS A 22 21.87 2.15 29.78
C LYS A 22 21.26 0.98 29.03
N VAL A 23 21.65 0.75 27.78
CA VAL A 23 21.37 -0.50 27.05
C VAL A 23 22.26 -1.58 27.64
N LYS A 24 21.65 -2.58 28.31
CA LYS A 24 22.35 -3.78 28.72
C LYS A 24 22.73 -4.60 27.48
N LYS A 25 24.02 -4.63 27.16
CA LYS A 25 24.62 -5.38 26.07
C LYS A 25 24.66 -6.85 26.48
N ALA A 26 23.71 -7.66 26.04
CA ALA A 26 23.86 -9.11 26.00
C ALA A 26 24.67 -9.43 24.73
N ALA A 27 25.99 -9.31 24.82
CA ALA A 27 26.89 -9.75 23.76
C ALA A 27 27.08 -11.27 23.93
N THR A 28 26.59 -12.07 22.96
CA THR A 28 27.13 -13.40 22.74
C THR A 28 28.60 -13.17 22.37
N LEU A 29 29.54 -13.57 23.25
CA LEU A 29 30.95 -13.43 22.97
C LEU A 29 31.33 -14.39 21.84
N VAL A 30 31.52 -13.83 20.64
CA VAL A 30 32.10 -14.57 19.52
C VAL A 30 33.59 -14.60 19.71
N GLU A 31 34.20 -15.80 19.82
CA GLU A 31 35.63 -15.97 19.88
C GLU A 31 36.15 -16.27 18.47
N LEU A 32 37.13 -15.49 18.02
CA LEU A 32 37.84 -15.74 16.77
C LEU A 32 39.10 -16.57 17.10
N LYS A 33 39.03 -17.89 16.88
CA LYS A 33 40.06 -18.86 17.28
C LYS A 33 41.10 -19.15 16.19
N SER A 34 40.78 -18.77 14.94
CA SER A 34 41.63 -19.03 13.79
C SER A 34 41.69 -17.84 12.84
N SER A 35 42.64 -17.84 11.92
CA SER A 35 42.71 -16.90 10.82
C SER A 35 41.48 -17.01 9.91
N ALA A 36 40.97 -18.22 9.74
CA ALA A 36 39.74 -18.46 8.95
C ALA A 36 38.49 -17.82 9.61
N ASP A 37 38.38 -17.91 10.95
CA ASP A 37 37.33 -17.26 11.71
C ASP A 37 37.37 -15.72 11.52
N SER A 38 38.61 -15.18 11.67
CA SER A 38 38.84 -13.74 11.49
C SER A 38 38.50 -13.28 10.08
N LEU A 39 38.91 -14.01 9.05
CA LEU A 39 38.60 -13.70 7.66
C LEU A 39 37.08 -13.76 7.39
N SER A 40 36.41 -14.79 7.89
CA SER A 40 34.96 -14.97 7.74
C SER A 40 34.18 -13.83 8.43
N TYR A 41 34.60 -13.45 9.62
CA TYR A 41 34.00 -12.36 10.38
C TYR A 41 34.13 -11.00 9.62
N VAL A 42 35.36 -10.72 9.17
CA VAL A 42 35.62 -9.47 8.40
C VAL A 42 34.88 -9.47 7.07
N ALA A 43 34.79 -10.61 6.40
CA ALA A 43 33.98 -10.72 5.17
C ALA A 43 32.49 -10.38 5.42
N GLY A 44 31.94 -10.91 6.52
CA GLY A 44 30.58 -10.55 6.95
C GLY A 44 30.41 -9.05 7.23
N MET A 45 31.38 -8.44 7.94
CA MET A 45 31.34 -6.98 8.18
C MET A 45 31.42 -6.18 6.87
N ASN A 46 32.28 -6.58 5.95
CA ASN A 46 32.43 -5.90 4.66
C ASN A 46 31.19 -6.03 3.77
N ALA A 47 30.47 -7.14 3.87
CA ALA A 47 29.22 -7.37 3.14
C ALA A 47 28.09 -6.39 3.54
N THR A 48 28.23 -5.69 4.68
CA THR A 48 27.22 -4.67 5.09
C THR A 48 27.48 -3.28 4.54
N ARG A 49 28.52 -3.09 3.72
CA ARG A 49 28.81 -1.77 3.12
C ARG A 49 27.66 -1.31 2.26
N GLY A 50 27.11 -0.11 2.56
CA GLY A 50 25.96 0.45 1.87
C GLY A 50 24.61 -0.19 2.23
N LEU A 51 24.58 -1.20 3.12
CA LEU A 51 23.34 -1.88 3.47
C LEU A 51 22.38 -0.97 4.24
N ILE A 52 22.85 -0.11 5.15
CA ILE A 52 21.98 0.77 5.93
C ILE A 52 21.21 1.74 5.04
N PRO A 53 21.83 2.53 4.14
CA PRO A 53 21.07 3.36 3.21
C PRO A 53 20.10 2.56 2.34
N TYR A 54 20.49 1.36 1.91
CA TYR A 54 19.62 0.49 1.13
C TYR A 54 18.37 0.07 1.91
N ILE A 55 18.49 -0.39 3.15
CA ILE A 55 17.34 -0.80 3.96
C ILE A 55 16.42 0.38 4.32
N GLN A 56 16.98 1.57 4.54
CA GLN A 56 16.20 2.78 4.75
C GLN A 56 15.37 3.14 3.51
N GLN A 57 15.99 3.10 2.34
CA GLN A 57 15.34 3.48 1.09
C GLN A 57 14.34 2.41 0.60
N SER A 58 14.75 1.13 0.60
CA SER A 58 13.97 0.05 -0.01
C SER A 58 12.90 -0.51 0.94
N PHE A 59 13.20 -0.55 2.24
CA PHE A 59 12.29 -1.10 3.26
C PHE A 59 11.71 -0.05 4.20
N GLN A 60 12.10 1.24 4.03
CA GLN A 60 11.64 2.35 4.88
C GLN A 60 11.91 2.13 6.38
N VAL A 61 13.03 1.46 6.68
CA VAL A 61 13.43 1.20 8.07
C VAL A 61 14.06 2.45 8.65
N ASP A 62 13.48 2.97 9.74
CA ASP A 62 14.11 4.01 10.55
C ASP A 62 15.25 3.39 11.38
N THR A 63 16.41 4.04 11.36
CA THR A 63 17.60 3.60 12.12
C THR A 63 17.37 3.56 13.63
N ALA A 64 16.40 4.29 14.15
CA ALA A 64 15.98 4.20 15.55
C ALA A 64 15.48 2.79 15.93
N TYR A 65 15.03 1.99 14.95
CA TYR A 65 14.51 0.64 15.14
C TYR A 65 15.47 -0.48 14.67
N MET A 66 16.78 -0.20 14.56
CA MET A 66 17.76 -1.19 14.12
C MET A 66 17.83 -2.43 15.03
N GLU A 67 17.52 -2.33 16.31
CA GLU A 67 17.40 -3.51 17.18
C GLU A 67 16.30 -4.47 16.73
N ASN A 68 15.16 -3.92 16.30
CA ASN A 68 14.07 -4.72 15.76
C ASN A 68 14.44 -5.37 14.42
N PHE A 69 15.14 -4.64 13.55
CA PHE A 69 15.65 -5.17 12.29
C PHE A 69 16.63 -6.34 12.55
N LEU A 70 17.60 -6.17 13.45
CA LEU A 70 18.57 -7.21 13.80
C LEU A 70 17.90 -8.42 14.44
N ARG A 71 16.85 -8.23 15.25
CA ARG A 71 16.07 -9.34 15.80
C ARG A 71 15.42 -10.13 14.68
N GLY A 72 14.69 -9.47 13.76
CA GLY A 72 14.05 -10.12 12.61
C GLY A 72 15.06 -10.87 11.72
N TYR A 73 16.24 -10.29 11.50
CA TYR A 73 17.32 -10.95 10.75
C TYR A 73 17.80 -12.24 11.46
N LYS A 74 18.02 -12.19 12.77
CA LYS A 74 18.43 -13.37 13.57
C LYS A 74 17.34 -14.44 13.60
N ASP A 75 16.09 -14.03 13.74
CA ASP A 75 14.95 -14.96 13.74
C ASP A 75 14.83 -15.67 12.38
N ALA A 76 15.01 -14.94 11.27
CA ALA A 76 15.03 -15.52 9.94
C ALA A 76 16.16 -16.54 9.74
N LEU A 77 17.37 -16.24 10.25
CA LEU A 77 18.51 -17.17 10.21
C LEU A 77 18.22 -18.43 11.05
N ALA A 78 17.61 -18.27 12.22
CA ALA A 78 17.27 -19.40 13.10
C ALA A 78 16.17 -20.30 12.51
N MET A 79 15.18 -19.72 11.82
CA MET A 79 14.13 -20.47 11.11
C MET A 79 14.67 -21.25 9.91
N GLY A 80 15.73 -20.77 9.28
CA GLY A 80 16.29 -21.34 8.06
C GLY A 80 15.37 -21.14 6.83
N ILE A 81 15.85 -21.55 5.66
CA ILE A 81 15.11 -21.47 4.39
C ILE A 81 14.46 -22.83 4.12
N ASN A 82 13.16 -22.91 4.29
CA ASN A 82 12.35 -24.09 3.99
C ASN A 82 10.94 -23.68 3.53
N PRO A 83 10.12 -24.57 2.94
CA PRO A 83 8.81 -24.21 2.41
C PRO A 83 7.88 -23.52 3.41
N LYS A 84 7.94 -23.87 4.69
CA LYS A 84 7.09 -23.26 5.73
C LYS A 84 7.50 -21.81 6.02
N THR A 85 8.81 -21.55 6.13
CA THR A 85 9.32 -20.19 6.38
C THR A 85 9.14 -19.29 5.15
N VAL A 86 9.27 -19.83 3.94
CA VAL A 86 8.96 -19.12 2.70
C VAL A 86 7.49 -18.71 2.69
N ALA A 87 6.57 -19.63 2.99
CA ALA A 87 5.13 -19.34 3.05
C ALA A 87 4.80 -18.29 4.13
N TYR A 88 5.41 -18.41 5.30
CA TYR A 88 5.23 -17.43 6.38
C TYR A 88 5.70 -16.03 5.99
N SER A 89 6.89 -15.92 5.40
CA SER A 89 7.44 -14.65 4.92
C SER A 89 6.58 -14.03 3.82
N ALA A 90 6.08 -14.86 2.88
CA ALA A 90 5.15 -14.41 1.85
C ALA A 90 3.86 -13.84 2.47
N GLY A 91 3.32 -14.47 3.50
CA GLY A 91 2.16 -13.97 4.25
C GLY A 91 2.40 -12.58 4.86
N MET A 92 3.58 -12.35 5.45
CA MET A 92 3.95 -11.03 5.97
C MET A 92 4.04 -9.95 4.87
N GLU A 93 4.61 -10.28 3.71
CA GLU A 93 4.70 -9.34 2.59
C GLU A 93 3.31 -9.05 1.98
N VAL A 94 2.45 -10.07 1.86
CA VAL A 94 1.07 -9.89 1.41
C VAL A 94 0.30 -8.99 2.38
N ALA A 95 0.45 -9.19 3.69
CA ALA A 95 -0.20 -8.32 4.69
C ALA A 95 0.22 -6.85 4.53
N LYS A 96 1.52 -6.57 4.34
CA LYS A 96 2.00 -5.20 4.07
C LYS A 96 1.42 -4.62 2.78
N LEU A 97 1.33 -5.42 1.72
CA LEU A 97 0.74 -5.01 0.46
C LEU A 97 -0.75 -4.68 0.62
N VAL A 98 -1.48 -5.52 1.34
CA VAL A 98 -2.91 -5.32 1.62
C VAL A 98 -3.13 -4.04 2.40
N GLU A 99 -2.36 -3.80 3.46
CA GLU A 99 -2.46 -2.58 4.28
C GLU A 99 -2.13 -1.30 3.50
N LYS A 100 -1.06 -1.34 2.71
CA LYS A 100 -0.57 -0.12 2.04
C LYS A 100 -1.31 0.21 0.74
N ARG A 101 -1.90 -0.76 0.07
CA ARG A 101 -2.45 -0.57 -1.28
C ARG A 101 -3.87 -1.12 -1.46
N VAL A 102 -4.11 -2.39 -1.07
CA VAL A 102 -5.38 -3.04 -1.39
C VAL A 102 -6.52 -2.45 -0.56
N TYR A 103 -6.38 -2.43 0.76
CA TYR A 103 -7.42 -1.87 1.64
C TYR A 103 -7.74 -0.40 1.36
N PRO A 104 -6.76 0.51 1.23
CA PRO A 104 -7.03 1.90 0.85
C PRO A 104 -7.72 2.03 -0.51
N GLY A 105 -7.28 1.25 -1.51
CA GLY A 105 -7.90 1.23 -2.85
C GLY A 105 -9.35 0.76 -2.81
N THR A 106 -9.62 -0.35 -2.12
CA THR A 106 -10.97 -0.88 -1.94
C THR A 106 -11.87 0.11 -1.19
N LYS A 107 -11.34 0.77 -0.17
CA LYS A 107 -12.09 1.81 0.57
C LYS A 107 -12.48 2.97 -0.33
N GLU A 108 -11.60 3.41 -1.21
CA GLU A 108 -11.91 4.49 -2.16
C GLU A 108 -12.91 4.03 -3.22
N GLU A 109 -12.76 2.82 -3.77
CA GLU A 109 -13.70 2.22 -4.73
C GLU A 109 -15.13 2.16 -4.17
N LEU A 110 -15.27 1.73 -2.91
CA LEU A 110 -16.58 1.55 -2.27
C LEU A 110 -17.16 2.82 -1.64
N LYS A 111 -16.45 3.94 -1.69
CA LYS A 111 -16.88 5.22 -1.11
C LYS A 111 -18.23 5.72 -1.65
N SER A 112 -18.52 5.43 -2.92
CA SER A 112 -19.78 5.80 -3.57
C SER A 112 -21.00 5.11 -2.96
N THR A 113 -20.84 3.99 -2.25
CA THR A 113 -21.97 3.32 -1.56
C THR A 113 -22.50 4.12 -0.38
N GLY A 114 -21.69 5.02 0.17
CA GLY A 114 -22.00 5.79 1.38
C GLY A 114 -21.75 5.02 2.68
N ASP A 115 -21.38 3.74 2.59
CA ASP A 115 -21.08 2.91 3.75
C ASP A 115 -19.62 3.06 4.20
N SER A 116 -19.39 2.96 5.50
CA SER A 116 -18.04 2.96 6.07
C SER A 116 -17.46 1.56 6.05
N ILE A 117 -16.34 1.38 5.37
CA ILE A 117 -15.65 0.09 5.27
C ILE A 117 -14.82 -0.16 6.52
N SER A 118 -15.22 -1.15 7.32
CA SER A 118 -14.50 -1.55 8.52
C SER A 118 -13.22 -2.30 8.18
N HIS A 119 -12.08 -1.81 8.66
CA HIS A 119 -10.79 -2.46 8.50
C HIS A 119 -10.79 -3.91 9.04
N ALA A 120 -11.33 -4.11 10.24
CA ALA A 120 -11.39 -5.43 10.85
C ALA A 120 -12.24 -6.42 10.04
N MET A 121 -13.39 -5.98 9.51
CA MET A 121 -14.25 -6.84 8.69
C MET A 121 -13.61 -7.13 7.33
N PHE A 122 -12.93 -6.15 6.73
CA PHE A 122 -12.16 -6.37 5.52
C PHE A 122 -11.08 -7.44 5.73
N GLN A 123 -10.29 -7.35 6.80
CA GLN A 123 -9.25 -8.34 7.11
C GLN A 123 -9.85 -9.73 7.36
N ASN A 124 -10.97 -9.82 8.08
CA ASN A 124 -11.65 -11.10 8.31
C ASN A 124 -12.14 -11.73 6.99
N GLY A 125 -12.74 -10.94 6.09
CA GLY A 125 -13.15 -11.40 4.77
C GLY A 125 -11.97 -11.84 3.90
N PHE A 126 -10.86 -11.11 3.94
CA PHE A 126 -9.64 -11.47 3.22
C PHE A 126 -9.07 -12.82 3.71
N ILE A 127 -9.01 -13.02 5.03
CA ILE A 127 -8.56 -14.29 5.64
C ILE A 127 -9.52 -15.43 5.30
N ALA A 128 -10.84 -15.21 5.39
CA ALA A 128 -11.85 -16.21 5.04
C ALA A 128 -11.69 -16.69 3.58
N ALA A 129 -11.47 -15.76 2.65
CA ALA A 129 -11.26 -16.10 1.25
C ALA A 129 -9.99 -16.95 1.04
N LEU A 130 -8.87 -16.62 1.70
CA LEU A 130 -7.64 -17.40 1.65
C LEU A 130 -7.77 -18.78 2.29
N ALA A 131 -8.60 -18.91 3.31
CA ALA A 131 -8.88 -20.16 4.00
C ALA A 131 -9.96 -21.00 3.30
N ASN A 132 -10.54 -20.53 2.19
CA ASN A 132 -11.73 -21.13 1.55
C ASN A 132 -12.92 -21.27 2.52
N ASP A 133 -13.04 -20.38 3.49
CA ASP A 133 -14.17 -20.32 4.41
C ASP A 133 -15.35 -19.63 3.70
N THR A 134 -16.41 -20.36 3.48
CA THR A 134 -17.63 -19.92 2.79
C THR A 134 -18.82 -19.75 3.73
N THR A 135 -18.56 -19.63 5.04
CA THR A 135 -19.63 -19.54 6.07
C THR A 135 -20.61 -18.40 5.80
N PHE A 136 -20.11 -17.23 5.38
CA PHE A 136 -20.97 -16.07 5.07
C PHE A 136 -21.16 -15.87 3.58
N PHE A 137 -20.09 -15.96 2.81
CA PHE A 137 -20.10 -15.71 1.36
C PHE A 137 -19.19 -16.68 0.63
N THR A 138 -19.61 -17.12 -0.54
CA THR A 138 -18.70 -17.68 -1.55
C THR A 138 -18.07 -16.52 -2.34
N SER A 139 -17.01 -16.79 -3.09
CA SER A 139 -16.41 -15.77 -3.97
C SER A 139 -17.43 -15.17 -4.95
N LYS A 140 -18.35 -16.01 -5.45
CA LYS A 140 -19.42 -15.57 -6.36
C LYS A 140 -20.41 -14.65 -5.65
N THR A 141 -20.97 -15.08 -4.53
CA THR A 141 -21.97 -14.29 -3.80
C THR A 141 -21.39 -13.00 -3.23
N ALA A 142 -20.11 -12.98 -2.85
CA ALA A 142 -19.41 -11.76 -2.44
C ALA A 142 -19.28 -10.75 -3.59
N ALA A 143 -18.91 -11.23 -4.80
CA ALA A 143 -18.82 -10.38 -5.98
C ALA A 143 -20.20 -9.83 -6.40
N ASP A 144 -21.23 -10.68 -6.38
CA ASP A 144 -22.61 -10.28 -6.69
C ASP A 144 -23.09 -9.20 -5.70
N PHE A 145 -22.88 -9.39 -4.40
CA PHE A 145 -23.25 -8.44 -3.35
C PHE A 145 -22.55 -7.08 -3.53
N GLN A 146 -21.24 -7.07 -3.78
CA GLN A 146 -20.49 -5.84 -4.03
C GLN A 146 -21.00 -5.10 -5.27
N LYS A 147 -21.26 -5.83 -6.35
CA LYS A 147 -21.81 -5.27 -7.59
C LYS A 147 -23.19 -4.61 -7.37
N GLU A 148 -24.08 -5.28 -6.62
CA GLU A 148 -25.39 -4.74 -6.29
C GLU A 148 -25.28 -3.48 -5.41
N ALA A 149 -24.39 -3.47 -4.43
CA ALA A 149 -24.15 -2.31 -3.59
C ALA A 149 -23.69 -1.08 -4.40
N LEU A 150 -22.74 -1.29 -5.34
CA LEU A 150 -22.26 -0.23 -6.23
C LEU A 150 -23.36 0.25 -7.20
N ALA A 151 -24.12 -0.66 -7.78
CA ALA A 151 -25.25 -0.31 -8.66
C ALA A 151 -26.32 0.51 -7.91
N GLY A 152 -26.69 0.08 -6.71
CA GLY A 152 -27.64 0.80 -5.87
C GLY A 152 -27.16 2.20 -5.46
N ALA A 153 -25.86 2.40 -5.31
CA ALA A 153 -25.29 3.73 -5.10
C ALA A 153 -25.48 4.64 -6.32
N GLY A 154 -25.28 4.10 -7.53
CA GLY A 154 -25.55 4.80 -8.80
C GLY A 154 -27.01 5.21 -8.95
N GLU A 155 -27.92 4.29 -8.66
CA GLU A 155 -29.36 4.56 -8.73
C GLU A 155 -29.80 5.65 -7.73
N LYS A 156 -29.32 5.59 -6.49
CA LYS A 156 -29.55 6.63 -5.47
C LYS A 156 -29.03 7.99 -5.94
N PHE A 157 -27.83 8.01 -6.54
CA PHE A 157 -27.28 9.24 -7.10
C PHE A 157 -28.16 9.80 -8.21
N LEU A 158 -28.58 8.99 -9.19
CA LEU A 158 -29.42 9.40 -10.29
C LEU A 158 -30.78 9.93 -9.79
N ALA A 159 -31.40 9.23 -8.84
CA ALA A 159 -32.66 9.65 -8.25
C ALA A 159 -32.54 11.00 -7.49
N ALA A 160 -31.45 11.23 -6.80
CA ALA A 160 -31.16 12.49 -6.12
C ALA A 160 -30.82 13.61 -7.14
N ASN A 161 -30.04 13.29 -8.16
CA ASN A 161 -29.58 14.25 -9.16
C ASN A 161 -30.75 14.76 -10.03
N ALA A 162 -31.70 13.89 -10.38
CA ALA A 162 -32.89 14.24 -11.14
C ALA A 162 -33.74 15.35 -10.47
N LYS A 163 -33.65 15.46 -9.13
CA LYS A 163 -34.38 16.47 -8.35
C LYS A 163 -33.66 17.83 -8.28
N LYS A 164 -32.42 17.92 -8.77
CA LYS A 164 -31.64 19.16 -8.70
C LYS A 164 -32.15 20.18 -9.73
N PRO A 165 -32.11 21.47 -9.40
CA PRO A 165 -32.58 22.54 -10.32
C PRO A 165 -31.80 22.51 -11.66
N GLY A 166 -32.55 22.54 -12.76
CA GLY A 166 -31.99 22.57 -14.12
C GLY A 166 -31.54 21.23 -14.67
N VAL A 167 -31.63 20.14 -13.92
CA VAL A 167 -31.39 18.80 -14.45
C VAL A 167 -32.56 18.31 -15.26
N LYS A 168 -32.30 17.81 -16.47
CA LYS A 168 -33.26 17.17 -17.38
C LYS A 168 -32.91 15.69 -17.51
N VAL A 169 -33.94 14.85 -17.56
CA VAL A 169 -33.83 13.39 -17.68
C VAL A 169 -34.39 12.96 -19.03
N LEU A 170 -33.60 12.25 -19.83
CA LEU A 170 -34.04 11.69 -21.12
C LEU A 170 -34.68 10.31 -20.93
N PRO A 171 -35.46 9.83 -21.91
CA PRO A 171 -36.03 8.47 -21.88
C PRO A 171 -34.99 7.34 -21.73
N SER A 172 -33.75 7.59 -22.16
CA SER A 172 -32.63 6.67 -22.01
C SER A 172 -32.10 6.57 -20.58
N GLY A 173 -32.59 7.44 -19.66
CA GLY A 173 -32.03 7.57 -18.30
C GLY A 173 -30.85 8.54 -18.20
N LEU A 174 -30.31 9.02 -19.33
CA LEU A 174 -29.28 10.05 -19.32
C LEU A 174 -29.82 11.33 -18.68
N GLN A 175 -29.03 11.91 -17.77
CA GLN A 175 -29.35 13.18 -17.12
C GLN A 175 -28.33 14.23 -17.56
N TYR A 176 -28.82 15.42 -17.88
CA TYR A 176 -27.95 16.53 -18.26
C TYR A 176 -28.44 17.84 -17.66
N LYS A 177 -27.53 18.78 -17.54
CA LYS A 177 -27.84 20.16 -17.14
C LYS A 177 -27.05 21.10 -18.05
N VAL A 178 -27.76 22.05 -18.65
CA VAL A 178 -27.14 23.16 -19.36
C VAL A 178 -26.60 24.14 -18.33
N ILE A 179 -25.32 24.40 -18.34
CA ILE A 179 -24.63 25.37 -17.44
C ILE A 179 -24.71 26.77 -18.06
N THR A 180 -24.44 26.84 -19.37
CA THR A 180 -24.49 28.08 -20.15
C THR A 180 -25.14 27.78 -21.46
N GLU A 181 -26.17 28.55 -21.84
CA GLU A 181 -26.83 28.42 -23.14
C GLU A 181 -25.90 28.92 -24.25
N GLY A 182 -25.80 28.14 -25.31
CA GLY A 182 -25.09 28.52 -26.53
C GLY A 182 -25.97 29.37 -27.44
N HIS A 183 -25.35 30.27 -28.18
CA HIS A 183 -26.03 31.15 -29.14
C HIS A 183 -25.47 31.02 -30.59
N GLY A 184 -24.56 30.03 -30.79
CA GLY A 184 -24.00 29.73 -32.13
C GLY A 184 -24.91 28.84 -32.98
N GLU A 185 -24.39 28.45 -34.13
CA GLU A 185 -25.07 27.50 -35.01
C GLU A 185 -25.23 26.13 -34.32
N VAL A 186 -26.38 25.51 -34.53
CA VAL A 186 -26.63 24.15 -33.99
C VAL A 186 -26.08 23.14 -35.00
N PRO A 187 -25.11 22.28 -34.58
CA PRO A 187 -24.55 21.29 -35.48
C PRO A 187 -25.60 20.23 -35.86
N LYS A 188 -25.54 19.76 -37.09
CA LYS A 188 -26.34 18.63 -37.57
C LYS A 188 -25.74 17.31 -37.08
N ALA A 189 -26.50 16.24 -37.12
CA ALA A 189 -26.05 14.90 -36.71
C ALA A 189 -24.87 14.38 -37.56
N SER A 190 -24.62 14.92 -38.73
CA SER A 190 -23.53 14.57 -39.63
C SER A 190 -22.27 15.42 -39.43
N ASP A 191 -22.33 16.47 -38.63
CA ASP A 191 -21.25 17.42 -38.51
C ASP A 191 -20.22 16.91 -37.48
N GLU A 192 -18.95 17.16 -37.75
CA GLU A 192 -17.85 16.94 -36.82
C GLU A 192 -17.73 18.15 -35.89
N VAL A 193 -17.67 17.91 -34.62
CA VAL A 193 -17.52 18.96 -33.59
C VAL A 193 -16.34 18.71 -32.68
N GLU A 194 -15.66 19.78 -32.30
CA GLU A 194 -14.59 19.73 -31.30
C GLU A 194 -15.18 20.06 -29.94
N VAL A 195 -14.85 19.23 -28.93
CA VAL A 195 -15.36 19.38 -27.57
C VAL A 195 -14.22 19.37 -26.55
N ILE A 196 -14.36 20.20 -25.52
CA ILE A 196 -13.54 20.14 -24.31
C ILE A 196 -14.39 19.43 -23.25
N TYR A 197 -13.85 18.40 -22.65
CA TYR A 197 -14.56 17.61 -21.66
C TYR A 197 -13.73 17.27 -20.43
N GLU A 198 -14.42 16.96 -19.36
CA GLU A 198 -13.86 16.37 -18.15
C GLU A 198 -14.83 15.31 -17.61
N GLY A 199 -14.33 14.07 -17.47
CA GLY A 199 -15.07 12.94 -16.93
C GLY A 199 -14.78 12.78 -15.44
N ARG A 200 -15.85 12.73 -14.62
CA ARG A 200 -15.77 12.53 -13.17
C ARG A 200 -16.61 11.35 -12.73
N LEU A 201 -16.11 10.62 -11.75
CA LEU A 201 -16.90 9.65 -11.00
C LEU A 201 -17.89 10.38 -10.06
N ILE A 202 -18.82 9.63 -9.46
CA ILE A 202 -19.84 10.18 -8.54
C ILE A 202 -19.20 10.88 -7.33
N ASP A 203 -18.03 10.41 -6.87
CA ASP A 203 -17.25 10.98 -5.75
C ASP A 203 -16.45 12.22 -6.13
N GLY A 204 -16.49 12.62 -7.42
CA GLY A 204 -15.79 13.78 -7.96
C GLY A 204 -14.39 13.48 -8.52
N THR A 205 -13.93 12.23 -8.44
CA THR A 205 -12.62 11.81 -9.00
C THR A 205 -12.60 11.98 -10.50
N VAL A 206 -11.65 12.77 -11.04
CA VAL A 206 -11.45 12.96 -12.49
C VAL A 206 -10.76 11.75 -13.08
N PHE A 207 -11.47 10.94 -13.87
CA PHE A 207 -10.89 9.78 -14.54
C PHE A 207 -10.35 10.13 -15.94
N ASP A 208 -10.97 11.11 -16.63
CA ASP A 208 -10.52 11.55 -17.94
C ASP A 208 -10.82 13.04 -18.20
N ALA A 209 -10.03 13.67 -19.09
CA ALA A 209 -10.22 15.07 -19.48
C ALA A 209 -9.42 15.38 -20.75
N THR A 210 -9.88 16.33 -21.57
CA THR A 210 -9.15 16.86 -22.74
C THR A 210 -7.72 17.28 -22.38
N SER A 211 -7.51 17.86 -21.21
CA SER A 211 -6.18 18.28 -20.74
C SER A 211 -5.19 17.15 -20.52
N LYS A 212 -5.67 15.91 -20.33
CA LYS A 212 -4.81 14.72 -20.17
C LYS A 212 -4.27 14.20 -21.53
N HIS A 213 -4.87 14.63 -22.62
CA HIS A 213 -4.52 14.20 -23.99
C HIS A 213 -3.82 15.31 -24.80
N GLY A 214 -3.27 16.32 -24.13
CA GLY A 214 -2.56 17.41 -24.77
C GLY A 214 -3.46 18.49 -25.41
N GLY A 215 -4.76 18.41 -25.21
CA GLY A 215 -5.71 19.47 -25.61
C GLY A 215 -5.61 20.69 -24.69
N SER A 216 -5.86 21.88 -25.24
CA SER A 216 -5.95 23.13 -24.46
C SER A 216 -7.21 23.12 -23.58
N LYS A 217 -7.09 23.80 -22.42
CA LYS A 217 -8.23 24.09 -21.52
C LYS A 217 -9.14 25.11 -22.15
#